data_1894ed3b82b9223ed002fbbb015e7ad0
#
_entry.id   1894ed3b82b9223ed002fbbb015e7ad0
#
_cell.length_a   1.000
_cell.length_b   1.000
_cell.length_c   1.000
_cell.angle_alpha   90.00
_cell.angle_beta   90.00
_cell.angle_gamma   90.00
#
_symmetry.space_group_name_H-M   'P 1'
#
loop_
_entity.id
_entity.type
_entity.pdbx_description
1 polymer ?
#
loop_
_entity_poly.entity_id
_entity_poly.type
_entity_poly.pdbx_seq_one_letter_code
_entity_poly.pdbx_strand_id
1 'polypeptide(L)' 'MNILINRANNTVLATGGYGRAYFSCTSAHTCTGDGNSMALRAGIPLQDPEFVQFHPTGEYLLFLYILVFPIYLSYTYN' A
#
# COMPACT_ATOMS: atom_id res chain seq x y z
N MET A 1 2.97 25.92 16.64
CA MET A 1 2.16 24.81 16.18
C MET A 1 0.76 24.93 16.79
N ASN A 2 -0.28 25.01 15.98
CA ASN A 2 -1.64 25.12 16.46
C ASN A 2 -2.23 23.71 16.62
N ILE A 3 -2.66 23.37 17.83
CA ILE A 3 -3.33 22.09 18.11
C ILE A 3 -4.83 22.34 18.10
N LEU A 4 -5.55 21.67 17.21
CA LEU A 4 -7.00 21.66 17.19
C LEU A 4 -7.50 20.43 17.95
N ILE A 5 -8.31 20.66 18.97
CA ILE A 5 -8.93 19.59 19.74
C ILE A 5 -10.39 19.48 19.31
N ASN A 6 -10.74 18.37 18.67
CA ASN A 6 -12.12 18.03 18.32
C ASN A 6 -12.65 17.01 19.34
N ARG A 7 -13.76 17.32 19.97
CA ARG A 7 -14.42 16.43 20.92
C ARG A 7 -15.70 15.85 20.30
N ALA A 8 -15.80 14.54 20.31
CA ALA A 8 -16.96 13.81 19.82
C ALA A 8 -17.24 12.59 20.69
N ASN A 9 -18.49 12.12 20.69
CA ASN A 9 -18.85 10.88 21.40
C ASN A 9 -18.27 9.65 20.71
N ASN A 10 -18.17 9.69 19.38
CA ASN A 10 -17.56 8.63 18.57
C ASN A 10 -16.68 9.26 17.50
N THR A 11 -15.54 8.66 17.24
CA THR A 11 -14.62 9.10 16.20
C THR A 11 -14.28 7.93 15.28
N VAL A 12 -14.36 8.14 13.99
CA VAL A 12 -13.98 7.17 12.97
C VAL A 12 -12.68 7.60 12.32
N LEU A 13 -11.67 6.75 12.34
CA LEU A 13 -10.46 6.92 11.54
C LEU A 13 -10.62 6.16 10.23
N ALA A 14 -10.63 6.89 9.12
CA ALA A 14 -10.81 6.35 7.77
C ALA A 14 -9.75 6.93 6.82
N THR A 15 -8.48 6.79 7.18
CA THR A 15 -7.34 7.40 6.53
C THR A 15 -6.79 6.61 5.34
N GLY A 16 -7.48 5.54 4.93
CA GLY A 16 -7.04 4.65 3.86
C GLY A 16 -5.98 3.65 4.30
N GLY A 17 -5.38 2.98 3.31
CA GLY A 17 -4.42 1.91 3.54
C GLY A 17 -2.98 2.37 3.77
N TYR A 18 -2.07 1.38 3.85
CA TYR A 18 -0.64 1.60 4.06
C TYR A 18 0.23 0.92 3.00
N GLY A 19 -0.28 0.74 1.79
CA GLY A 19 0.46 0.06 0.71
C GLY A 19 1.81 0.69 0.39
N ARG A 20 1.96 1.98 0.61
CA ARG A 20 3.24 2.70 0.40
C ARG A 20 4.31 2.44 1.48
N ALA A 21 4.01 1.67 2.50
CA ALA A 21 5.03 1.11 3.39
C ALA A 21 5.93 0.09 2.69
N TYR A 22 5.45 -0.50 1.60
CA TYR A 22 6.20 -1.45 0.79
C TYR A 22 6.87 -0.76 -0.41
N PHE A 23 8.03 -1.26 -0.81
CA PHE A 23 8.80 -0.71 -1.92
C PHE A 23 8.03 -0.75 -3.24
N SER A 24 7.40 -1.88 -3.54
CA SER A 24 6.61 -2.07 -4.75
C SER A 24 5.14 -2.24 -4.39
N CYS A 25 4.30 -1.33 -4.83
CA CYS A 25 2.86 -1.38 -4.60
C CYS A 25 2.12 -0.61 -5.68
N THR A 26 0.86 -0.99 -5.90
CA THR A 26 -0.05 -0.32 -6.84
C THR A 26 -0.92 0.75 -6.16
N SER A 27 -0.74 0.93 -4.85
CA SER A 27 -1.51 1.90 -4.06
C SER A 27 -1.16 3.33 -4.41
N ALA A 28 -2.12 4.23 -4.26
CA ALA A 28 -1.91 5.67 -4.40
C ALA A 28 -0.85 6.17 -3.41
N HIS A 29 -0.18 7.27 -3.76
CA HIS A 29 0.87 7.87 -2.93
C HIS A 29 0.39 8.32 -1.55
N THR A 30 -0.90 8.53 -1.39
CA THR A 30 -1.53 8.90 -0.11
C THR A 30 -1.73 7.73 0.85
N CYS A 31 -1.50 6.49 0.40
CA CYS A 31 -1.66 5.28 1.23
C CYS A 31 -0.42 5.03 2.10
N THR A 32 -0.15 5.93 3.03
CA THR A 32 1.06 5.98 3.85
C THR A 32 0.91 5.39 5.25
N GLY A 33 -0.30 4.96 5.64
CA GLY A 33 -0.56 4.35 6.94
C GLY A 33 -0.63 5.32 8.10
N ASP A 34 -0.97 6.58 7.85
CA ASP A 34 -1.00 7.63 8.87
C ASP A 34 -1.97 7.30 10.01
N GLY A 35 -3.18 6.82 9.70
CA GLY A 35 -4.17 6.45 10.71
C GLY A 35 -3.72 5.29 11.58
N ASN A 36 -3.15 4.25 10.99
CA ASN A 36 -2.59 3.10 11.70
C ASN A 36 -1.46 3.54 12.64
N SER A 37 -0.58 4.41 12.15
CA SER A 37 0.55 4.94 12.92
C SER A 37 0.08 5.79 14.09
N MET A 38 -0.92 6.64 13.89
CA MET A 38 -1.50 7.47 14.96
C MET A 38 -2.15 6.61 16.04
N ALA A 39 -2.93 5.61 15.65
CA ALA A 39 -3.56 4.67 16.58
C ALA A 39 -2.51 3.90 17.40
N LEU A 40 -1.48 3.38 16.74
CA LEU A 40 -0.41 2.67 17.41
C LEU A 40 0.36 3.55 18.41
N ARG A 41 0.71 4.78 18.03
CA ARG A 41 1.37 5.74 18.95
C ARG A 41 0.48 6.13 20.12
N ALA A 42 -0.83 6.15 19.94
CA ALA A 42 -1.79 6.41 21.01
C ALA A 42 -2.04 5.20 21.93
N GLY A 43 -1.40 4.06 21.68
CA GLY A 43 -1.59 2.83 22.44
C GLY A 43 -2.88 2.08 22.15
N ILE A 44 -3.53 2.40 21.02
CA ILE A 44 -4.74 1.69 20.57
C ILE A 44 -4.30 0.41 19.83
N PRO A 45 -4.86 -0.76 20.16
CA PRO A 45 -4.52 -1.99 19.48
C PRO A 45 -4.97 -1.98 18.02
N LEU A 46 -4.12 -2.51 17.14
CA LEU A 46 -4.46 -2.76 15.75
C LEU A 46 -4.98 -4.20 15.61
N GLN A 47 -5.97 -4.38 14.74
CA GLN A 47 -6.53 -5.71 14.45
C GLN A 47 -6.04 -6.18 13.08
N ASP A 48 -5.65 -7.46 13.02
CA ASP A 48 -5.29 -8.19 11.79
C ASP A 48 -4.23 -7.48 10.90
N PRO A 49 -3.14 -6.91 11.47
CA PRO A 49 -2.15 -6.18 10.67
C PRO A 49 -1.38 -7.09 9.69
N GLU A 50 -1.38 -8.40 9.91
CA GLU A 50 -0.76 -9.41 9.05
C GLU A 50 -1.56 -9.71 7.77
N PHE A 51 -2.84 -9.37 7.73
CA PHE A 51 -3.68 -9.59 6.54
C PHE A 51 -3.42 -8.55 5.46
N VAL A 52 -2.26 -8.63 4.85
CA VAL A 52 -1.87 -7.84 3.69
C VAL A 52 -2.03 -8.70 2.44
N GLN A 53 -2.83 -8.23 1.48
CA GLN A 53 -3.01 -8.91 0.21
C GLN A 53 -2.06 -8.32 -0.83
N PHE A 54 -1.19 -9.16 -1.39
CA PHE A 54 -0.37 -8.78 -2.53
C PHE A 54 -1.22 -8.63 -3.79
N HIS A 55 -1.01 -7.53 -4.51
CA HIS A 55 -1.70 -7.33 -5.78
C HIS A 55 -1.07 -8.22 -6.87
N PRO A 56 -1.82 -9.15 -7.49
CA PRO A 56 -1.25 -10.10 -8.44
C PRO A 56 -0.82 -9.46 -9.76
N THR A 57 -1.35 -8.29 -10.09
CA THR A 57 -1.05 -7.54 -11.32
C THR A 57 -0.22 -6.30 -11.01
N GLY A 58 0.96 -6.49 -10.42
CA GLY A 58 1.90 -5.38 -10.21
C GLY A 58 2.47 -4.90 -11.55
N GLU A 59 2.45 -3.60 -11.80
CA GLU A 59 2.93 -2.98 -13.06
C GLU A 59 4.36 -3.39 -13.42
N TYR A 60 5.21 -3.63 -12.44
CA TYR A 60 6.61 -3.99 -12.65
C TYR A 60 6.77 -5.38 -13.29
N LEU A 61 5.95 -6.34 -12.89
CA LEU A 61 5.97 -7.69 -13.48
C LEU A 61 5.42 -7.70 -14.89
N LEU A 62 4.39 -6.89 -15.16
CA LEU A 62 3.82 -6.76 -16.50
C LEU A 62 4.82 -6.14 -17.47
N PHE A 63 5.56 -5.12 -17.04
CA PHE A 63 6.58 -4.45 -17.85
C PHE A 63 7.75 -5.38 -18.17
N LEU A 64 8.23 -6.17 -17.21
CA LEU A 64 9.23 -7.20 -17.42
C LEU A 64 8.74 -8.31 -18.37
N TYR A 65 7.49 -8.72 -18.25
CA TYR A 65 6.91 -9.74 -19.11
C TYR A 65 6.79 -9.25 -20.55
N ILE A 66 6.36 -8.02 -20.76
CA ILE A 66 6.27 -7.40 -22.10
C ILE A 66 7.64 -7.20 -22.73
N LEU A 67 8.68 -6.91 -21.95
CA LEU A 67 10.05 -6.74 -22.42
C LEU A 67 10.76 -8.07 -22.72
N VAL A 68 10.60 -9.07 -21.86
CA VAL A 68 11.34 -10.34 -21.94
C VAL A 68 10.68 -11.33 -22.91
N PHE A 69 9.37 -11.33 -23.00
CA PHE A 69 8.64 -12.29 -23.84
C PHE A 69 8.92 -12.13 -25.35
N PRO A 70 8.99 -10.91 -25.93
CA PRO A 70 9.39 -10.75 -27.33
C PRO A 70 10.85 -11.14 -27.61
N ILE A 71 11.75 -10.92 -26.65
CA ILE A 71 13.15 -11.29 -26.76
C ILE A 71 13.28 -12.83 -26.77
N TYR A 72 12.52 -13.52 -25.94
CA TYR A 72 12.50 -14.97 -25.88
C TYR A 72 11.93 -15.58 -27.18
N LEU A 73 10.83 -15.02 -27.72
CA LEU A 73 10.26 -15.43 -29.00
C LEU A 73 11.22 -15.19 -30.17
N SER A 74 11.93 -14.06 -30.19
CA SER A 74 12.92 -13.76 -31.21
C SER A 74 14.10 -14.74 -31.19
N TYR A 75 14.48 -15.24 -30.02
CA TYR A 75 15.59 -16.18 -29.86
C TYR A 75 15.21 -17.64 -30.22
N THR A 76 13.93 -18.01 -30.12
CA THR A 76 13.46 -19.37 -30.41
C THR A 76 13.05 -19.59 -31.87
N TYR A 77 12.90 -18.50 -32.66
CA TYR A 77 12.52 -18.56 -34.09
C TYR A 77 13.66 -18.24 -35.09
N ASN A 78 14.88 -18.07 -34.62
CA ASN A 78 16.10 -17.98 -35.40
C ASN A 78 16.92 -19.26 -35.21
#